data_7cbacc6bebc4a77ac292067f6ddf32c7
#
_entry.id   7cbacc6bebc4a77ac292067f6ddf32c7
#
_cell.length_a   1.000
_cell.length_b   1.000
_cell.length_c   1.000
_cell.angle_alpha   90.00
_cell.angle_beta   90.00
_cell.angle_gamma   90.00
#
_symmetry.space_group_name_H-M   'P 1'
#
loop_
_entity.id
_entity.type
_entity.pdbx_description
1 polymer ?
#
loop_
_entity_poly.entity_id
_entity_poly.type
_entity_poly.pdbx_seq_one_letter_code
_entity_poly.pdbx_strand_id
1 'polypeptide(L)'
;MIVNKQTFSEISVPTYILEEEALRRNLTLISHVAKESGAEIILAFKAYALWKTFPIFRDYISSTTASSLNEARLGFEEFGAPTHTYSPAYLDSEIEAVARCSSHLTFNSLTQFERLHVAALSANSNLSIGLRVNPEYSEVGTELYNPCAPGSRFGVTSIKLPDVLPSAIEGFHCHCHCESGADVFERTLVHIEEKFSRWFPQLKWINFGGGHLMTRKGYDVLHLINIIKGFRMRYPHLKVILEPGSAFGWQTGPLVSQVVDVVEDRGIRTAILDVSFT
;
A
#
# COMPACT_ATOMS: atom_id res chain seq x y z
N MET A 1 12.60 17.03 19.21
CA MET A 1 14.00 17.52 19.43
C MET A 1 14.27 18.56 18.37
N ILE A 2 14.62 19.79 18.72
CA ILE A 2 15.12 20.75 17.74
C ILE A 2 16.52 20.29 17.38
N VAL A 3 16.68 19.71 16.17
CA VAL A 3 17.98 19.27 15.69
C VAL A 3 18.86 20.52 15.57
N ASN A 4 19.88 20.61 16.38
CA ASN A 4 20.78 21.78 16.45
C ASN A 4 21.63 21.80 15.18
N LYS A 5 21.98 23.01 14.66
CA LYS A 5 22.86 23.17 13.48
C LYS A 5 24.18 22.39 13.60
N GLN A 6 24.67 22.19 14.81
CA GLN A 6 25.90 21.44 15.09
C GLN A 6 25.78 19.94 14.78
N THR A 7 24.57 19.36 14.92
CA THR A 7 24.29 17.95 14.64
C THR A 7 24.32 17.65 13.13
N PHE A 8 23.96 18.61 12.28
CA PHE A 8 23.95 18.41 10.82
C PHE A 8 25.36 18.40 10.20
N SER A 9 26.35 19.08 10.81
CA SER A 9 27.72 19.13 10.28
C SER A 9 28.49 17.80 10.42
N GLU A 10 28.01 16.91 11.28
CA GLU A 10 28.61 15.58 11.51
C GLU A 10 27.96 14.46 10.68
N ILE A 11 26.89 14.78 9.94
CA ILE A 11 26.16 13.80 9.15
C ILE A 11 26.79 13.72 7.76
N SER A 12 27.18 12.51 7.35
CA SER A 12 27.54 12.25 5.95
C SER A 12 26.29 12.40 5.09
N VAL A 13 26.39 13.15 4.01
CA VAL A 13 25.27 13.51 3.13
C VAL A 13 25.34 12.73 1.81
N PRO A 14 24.18 12.51 1.12
CA PRO A 14 22.82 12.73 1.58
C PRO A 14 22.33 11.64 2.57
N THR A 15 21.54 12.03 3.57
CA THR A 15 21.10 11.11 4.62
C THR A 15 19.66 11.40 5.07
N TYR A 16 18.81 10.36 5.13
CA TYR A 16 17.52 10.44 5.81
C TYR A 16 17.72 10.29 7.32
N ILE A 17 17.19 11.22 8.09
CA ILE A 17 17.14 11.15 9.56
C ILE A 17 15.75 10.71 9.96
N LEU A 18 15.67 9.64 10.75
CA LEU A 18 14.41 9.18 11.31
C LEU A 18 14.34 9.54 12.80
N GLU A 19 13.25 10.17 13.21
CA GLU A 19 12.90 10.42 14.59
C GLU A 19 12.00 9.29 15.09
N GLU A 20 12.53 8.40 15.93
CA GLU A 20 11.81 7.22 16.42
C GLU A 20 10.50 7.59 17.12
N GLU A 21 10.49 8.64 17.93
CA GLU A 21 9.28 9.10 18.63
C GLU A 21 8.18 9.50 17.65
N ALA A 22 8.55 10.20 16.57
CA ALA A 22 7.60 10.58 15.52
C ALA A 22 7.06 9.36 14.76
N LEU A 23 7.92 8.37 14.48
CA LEU A 23 7.49 7.11 13.88
C LEU A 23 6.53 6.36 14.82
N ARG A 24 6.84 6.21 16.10
CA ARG A 24 5.99 5.53 17.06
C ARG A 24 4.64 6.24 17.24
N ARG A 25 4.59 7.56 17.18
CA ARG A 25 3.35 8.33 17.18
C ARG A 25 2.46 7.97 15.99
N ASN A 26 3.02 7.88 14.78
CA ASN A 26 2.28 7.47 13.59
C ASN A 26 1.79 6.02 13.70
N LEU A 27 2.65 5.11 14.13
CA LEU A 27 2.32 3.70 14.35
C LEU A 27 1.20 3.51 15.37
N THR A 28 1.23 4.27 16.47
CA THR A 28 0.17 4.25 17.50
C THR A 28 -1.18 4.68 16.91
N LEU A 29 -1.21 5.76 16.12
CA LEU A 29 -2.45 6.19 15.46
C LEU A 29 -2.96 5.14 14.47
N ILE A 30 -2.09 4.57 13.64
CA ILE A 30 -2.45 3.55 12.66
C ILE A 30 -2.99 2.28 13.35
N SER A 31 -2.32 1.85 14.43
CA SER A 31 -2.77 0.73 15.25
C SER A 31 -4.13 1.00 15.92
N HIS A 32 -4.38 2.23 16.37
CA HIS A 32 -5.68 2.65 16.89
C HIS A 32 -6.78 2.53 15.81
N VAL A 33 -6.51 3.01 14.59
CA VAL A 33 -7.45 2.88 13.45
C VAL A 33 -7.74 1.41 13.15
N ALA A 34 -6.71 0.57 13.10
CA ALA A 34 -6.87 -0.87 12.88
C ALA A 34 -7.75 -1.53 13.94
N LYS A 35 -7.47 -1.26 15.22
CA LYS A 35 -8.21 -1.80 16.36
C LYS A 35 -9.66 -1.36 16.35
N GLU A 36 -9.92 -0.07 16.20
CA GLU A 36 -11.27 0.49 16.27
C GLU A 36 -12.12 0.13 15.04
N SER A 37 -11.55 0.12 13.85
CA SER A 37 -12.26 -0.25 12.63
C SER A 37 -12.39 -1.77 12.45
N GLY A 38 -11.47 -2.54 13.04
CA GLY A 38 -11.30 -3.97 12.83
C GLY A 38 -10.75 -4.34 11.46
N ALA A 39 -10.15 -3.38 10.74
CA ALA A 39 -9.38 -3.65 9.54
C ALA A 39 -7.95 -4.09 9.88
N GLU A 40 -7.36 -4.93 9.05
CA GLU A 40 -5.92 -5.13 9.04
C GLU A 40 -5.25 -3.98 8.28
N ILE A 41 -4.26 -3.33 8.90
CA ILE A 41 -3.49 -2.28 8.24
C ILE A 41 -2.05 -2.75 8.13
N ILE A 42 -1.53 -2.80 6.91
CA ILE A 42 -0.22 -3.36 6.57
C ILE A 42 0.67 -2.31 5.90
N LEU A 43 1.98 -2.43 6.06
CA LEU A 43 2.95 -1.47 5.53
C LEU A 43 3.23 -1.71 4.05
N ALA A 44 3.07 -0.68 3.20
CA ALA A 44 3.46 -0.75 1.80
C ALA A 44 4.93 -0.36 1.58
N PHE A 45 5.76 -1.33 1.20
CA PHE A 45 7.20 -1.13 1.00
C PHE A 45 7.54 -0.12 -0.10
N LYS A 46 6.76 -0.05 -1.17
CA LYS A 46 6.96 0.96 -2.24
C LYS A 46 7.02 2.40 -1.73
N ALA A 47 6.45 2.68 -0.56
CA ALA A 47 6.48 4.01 0.05
C ALA A 47 7.38 4.09 1.30
N TYR A 48 7.66 2.97 1.95
CA TYR A 48 8.52 2.93 3.13
C TYR A 48 9.18 1.56 3.27
N ALA A 49 10.45 1.45 2.91
CA ALA A 49 11.23 0.20 2.97
C ALA A 49 12.50 0.34 3.83
N LEU A 50 12.48 1.19 4.85
CA LEU A 50 13.61 1.42 5.75
C LEU A 50 13.76 0.25 6.74
N TRP A 51 14.27 -0.87 6.25
CA TRP A 51 14.26 -2.18 6.90
C TRP A 51 14.86 -2.21 8.32
N LYS A 52 15.86 -1.36 8.61
CA LYS A 52 16.43 -1.25 9.97
C LYS A 52 15.43 -0.77 11.02
N THR A 53 14.28 -0.22 10.62
CA THR A 53 13.20 0.21 11.52
C THR A 53 12.12 -0.86 11.71
N PHE A 54 12.16 -1.97 10.98
CA PHE A 54 11.16 -3.03 11.08
C PHE A 54 10.98 -3.61 12.49
N PRO A 55 12.02 -3.70 13.36
CA PRO A 55 11.80 -4.06 14.75
C PRO A 55 10.78 -3.18 15.47
N ILE A 56 10.76 -1.86 15.17
CA ILE A 56 9.78 -0.92 15.75
C ILE A 56 8.38 -1.20 15.20
N PHE A 57 8.27 -1.47 13.89
CA PHE A 57 6.98 -1.75 13.25
C PHE A 57 6.31 -3.01 13.79
N ARG A 58 7.09 -4.05 14.10
CA ARG A 58 6.55 -5.32 14.62
C ARG A 58 5.83 -5.19 15.97
N ASP A 59 6.06 -4.12 16.72
CA ASP A 59 5.30 -3.81 17.94
C ASP A 59 3.84 -3.39 17.63
N TYR A 60 3.52 -3.04 16.37
CA TYR A 60 2.25 -2.42 15.98
C TYR A 60 1.51 -3.12 14.86
N ILE A 61 2.23 -3.72 13.91
CA ILE A 61 1.66 -4.42 12.74
C ILE A 61 2.34 -5.77 12.54
N SER A 62 1.61 -6.71 11.95
CA SER A 62 2.08 -8.08 11.76
C SER A 62 2.37 -8.44 10.29
N SER A 63 2.08 -7.55 9.34
CA SER A 63 2.19 -7.86 7.92
C SER A 63 2.57 -6.64 7.08
N THR A 64 3.01 -6.91 5.85
CA THR A 64 3.49 -5.91 4.90
C THR A 64 2.97 -6.23 3.49
N THR A 65 3.01 -5.24 2.58
CA THR A 65 2.70 -5.49 1.17
C THR A 65 3.89 -5.19 0.28
N ALA A 66 4.07 -6.06 -0.71
CA ALA A 66 5.18 -6.05 -1.65
C ALA A 66 4.68 -5.85 -3.10
N SER A 67 5.49 -5.19 -3.92
CA SER A 67 5.19 -4.92 -5.34
C SER A 67 6.16 -5.64 -6.31
N SER A 68 7.09 -6.44 -5.77
CA SER A 68 8.09 -7.19 -6.52
C SER A 68 8.58 -8.38 -5.71
N LEU A 69 9.32 -9.30 -6.37
CA LEU A 69 10.01 -10.39 -5.69
C LEU A 69 11.00 -9.88 -4.62
N ASN A 70 11.73 -8.80 -4.92
CA ASN A 70 12.69 -8.24 -3.97
C ASN A 70 12.01 -7.69 -2.72
N GLU A 71 10.88 -6.99 -2.87
CA GLU A 71 10.08 -6.53 -1.73
C GLU A 71 9.44 -7.69 -0.97
N ALA A 72 8.96 -8.75 -1.67
CA ALA A 72 8.42 -9.94 -1.01
C ALA A 72 9.49 -10.64 -0.16
N ARG A 73 10.71 -10.77 -0.67
CA ARG A 73 11.86 -11.27 0.09
C ARG A 73 12.21 -10.38 1.27
N LEU A 74 12.21 -9.04 1.07
CA LEU A 74 12.45 -8.08 2.15
C LEU A 74 11.46 -8.28 3.31
N GLY A 75 10.18 -8.48 3.01
CA GLY A 75 9.18 -8.78 4.04
C GLY A 75 9.41 -10.12 4.71
N PHE A 76 9.67 -11.15 3.93
CA PHE A 76 9.85 -12.49 4.45
C PHE A 76 11.15 -12.63 5.28
N GLU A 77 12.28 -12.08 4.77
CA GLU A 77 13.60 -12.23 5.37
C GLU A 77 13.85 -11.21 6.50
N GLU A 78 13.49 -9.92 6.31
CA GLU A 78 13.85 -8.84 7.23
C GLU A 78 12.68 -8.39 8.13
N PHE A 79 11.45 -8.36 7.61
CA PHE A 79 10.28 -8.12 8.47
C PHE A 79 9.89 -9.37 9.25
N GLY A 80 10.25 -10.56 8.75
CA GLY A 80 10.03 -11.84 9.41
C GLY A 80 8.60 -12.38 9.26
N ALA A 81 7.87 -11.94 8.24
CA ALA A 81 6.51 -12.43 7.92
C ALA A 81 6.26 -12.48 6.41
N PRO A 82 5.45 -13.45 5.93
CA PRO A 82 5.03 -13.47 4.53
C PRO A 82 4.22 -12.23 4.16
N THR A 83 4.44 -11.72 2.94
CA THR A 83 3.83 -10.47 2.47
C THR A 83 2.46 -10.68 1.81
N HIS A 84 1.68 -9.61 1.72
CA HIS A 84 0.65 -9.47 0.69
C HIS A 84 1.32 -8.94 -0.57
N THR A 85 1.36 -9.72 -1.64
CA THR A 85 2.11 -9.32 -2.83
C THR A 85 1.17 -9.01 -3.99
N TYR A 86 1.35 -7.82 -4.57
CA TYR A 86 0.69 -7.41 -5.80
C TYR A 86 1.70 -6.77 -6.76
N SER A 87 1.73 -7.25 -7.99
CA SER A 87 2.41 -6.60 -9.11
C SER A 87 1.51 -6.56 -10.35
N PRO A 88 1.59 -5.53 -11.20
CA PRO A 88 0.83 -5.51 -12.47
C PRO A 88 1.17 -6.68 -13.38
N ALA A 89 2.37 -7.21 -13.27
CA ALA A 89 2.80 -8.40 -14.00
C ALA A 89 3.82 -9.19 -13.17
N TYR A 90 3.76 -10.52 -13.28
CA TYR A 90 4.76 -11.44 -12.73
C TYR A 90 5.49 -12.16 -13.86
N LEU A 91 6.79 -12.37 -13.71
CA LEU A 91 7.54 -13.25 -14.57
C LEU A 91 7.24 -14.71 -14.20
N ASP A 92 7.09 -15.56 -15.22
CA ASP A 92 6.85 -16.99 -15.02
C ASP A 92 7.98 -17.65 -14.22
N SER A 93 9.22 -17.17 -14.41
CA SER A 93 10.40 -17.65 -13.70
C SER A 93 10.46 -17.23 -12.22
N GLU A 94 9.67 -16.23 -11.79
CA GLU A 94 9.71 -15.69 -10.42
C GLU A 94 8.50 -16.11 -9.59
N ILE A 95 7.41 -16.56 -10.21
CA ILE A 95 6.13 -16.73 -9.51
C ILE A 95 6.21 -17.68 -8.30
N GLU A 96 6.98 -18.75 -8.40
CA GLU A 96 7.16 -19.68 -7.29
C GLU A 96 7.94 -19.04 -6.12
N ALA A 97 8.96 -18.24 -6.42
CA ALA A 97 9.74 -17.55 -5.40
C ALA A 97 8.90 -16.46 -4.72
N VAL A 98 8.09 -15.72 -5.48
CA VAL A 98 7.11 -14.76 -4.95
C VAL A 98 6.10 -15.46 -4.03
N ALA A 99 5.52 -16.58 -4.47
CA ALA A 99 4.54 -17.34 -3.72
C ALA A 99 5.09 -17.84 -2.37
N ARG A 100 6.34 -18.31 -2.34
CA ARG A 100 7.01 -18.77 -1.10
C ARG A 100 7.19 -17.64 -0.07
N CYS A 101 7.34 -16.40 -0.52
CA CYS A 101 7.49 -15.24 0.36
C CYS A 101 6.15 -14.56 0.69
N SER A 102 5.02 -15.05 0.18
CA SER A 102 3.72 -14.39 0.29
C SER A 102 2.70 -15.20 1.08
N SER A 103 1.86 -14.51 1.85
CA SER A 103 0.62 -15.05 2.43
C SER A 103 -0.59 -14.80 1.52
N HIS A 104 -0.57 -13.67 0.82
CA HIS A 104 -1.58 -13.28 -0.16
C HIS A 104 -0.88 -12.92 -1.47
N LEU A 105 -1.41 -13.40 -2.59
CA LEU A 105 -0.90 -13.10 -3.93
C LEU A 105 -2.02 -12.60 -4.81
N THR A 106 -1.94 -11.36 -5.24
CA THR A 106 -2.96 -10.72 -6.07
C THR A 106 -2.52 -10.68 -7.53
N PHE A 107 -3.31 -11.27 -8.40
CA PHE A 107 -3.14 -11.18 -9.85
C PHE A 107 -3.84 -9.95 -10.40
N ASN A 108 -3.26 -9.37 -11.44
CA ASN A 108 -3.77 -8.15 -12.06
C ASN A 108 -4.86 -8.41 -13.12
N SER A 109 -4.92 -9.62 -13.66
CA SER A 109 -5.87 -10.02 -14.70
C SER A 109 -6.24 -11.49 -14.59
N LEU A 110 -7.36 -11.89 -15.18
CA LEU A 110 -7.76 -13.30 -15.28
C LEU A 110 -6.76 -14.12 -16.08
N THR A 111 -6.23 -13.60 -17.17
CA THR A 111 -5.21 -14.29 -17.98
C THR A 111 -3.93 -14.54 -17.21
N GLN A 112 -3.51 -13.61 -16.34
CA GLN A 112 -2.36 -13.80 -15.47
C GLN A 112 -2.68 -14.86 -14.40
N PHE A 113 -3.86 -14.81 -13.79
CA PHE A 113 -4.34 -15.82 -12.86
C PHE A 113 -4.35 -17.22 -13.53
N GLU A 114 -4.99 -17.37 -14.68
CA GLU A 114 -5.06 -18.65 -15.40
C GLU A 114 -3.69 -19.25 -15.68
N ARG A 115 -2.72 -18.43 -16.04
CA ARG A 115 -1.35 -18.86 -16.38
C ARG A 115 -0.54 -19.28 -15.17
N LEU A 116 -0.69 -18.59 -14.01
CA LEU A 116 0.31 -18.65 -12.94
C LEU A 116 -0.21 -19.24 -11.62
N HIS A 117 -1.53 -19.32 -11.39
CA HIS A 117 -2.05 -19.70 -10.07
C HIS A 117 -1.67 -21.12 -9.64
N VAL A 118 -1.61 -22.06 -10.60
CA VAL A 118 -1.25 -23.47 -10.30
C VAL A 118 0.19 -23.56 -9.80
N ALA A 119 1.13 -22.89 -10.48
CA ALA A 119 2.52 -22.86 -10.06
C ALA A 119 2.68 -22.16 -8.70
N ALA A 120 1.96 -21.05 -8.48
CA ALA A 120 1.98 -20.34 -7.20
C ALA A 120 1.47 -21.21 -6.05
N LEU A 121 0.32 -21.89 -6.21
CA LEU A 121 -0.26 -22.79 -5.19
C LEU A 121 0.59 -24.04 -4.96
N SER A 122 1.25 -24.56 -6.01
CA SER A 122 2.20 -25.67 -5.86
C SER A 122 3.42 -25.29 -5.03
N ALA A 123 3.86 -24.04 -5.14
CA ALA A 123 5.00 -23.51 -4.36
C ALA A 123 4.63 -23.15 -2.91
N ASN A 124 3.36 -22.77 -2.68
CA ASN A 124 2.83 -22.43 -1.36
C ASN A 124 1.33 -22.76 -1.30
N SER A 125 0.99 -23.90 -0.72
CA SER A 125 -0.41 -24.39 -0.61
C SER A 125 -1.28 -23.56 0.35
N ASN A 126 -0.68 -22.74 1.20
CA ASN A 126 -1.39 -21.85 2.14
C ASN A 126 -1.63 -20.44 1.57
N LEU A 127 -1.27 -20.22 0.33
CA LEU A 127 -1.37 -18.93 -0.33
C LEU A 127 -2.84 -18.55 -0.57
N SER A 128 -3.26 -17.39 -0.11
CA SER A 128 -4.56 -16.81 -0.44
C SER A 128 -4.46 -15.98 -1.72
N ILE A 129 -5.20 -16.37 -2.75
CA ILE A 129 -5.15 -15.71 -4.05
C ILE A 129 -6.19 -14.62 -4.15
N GLY A 130 -5.77 -13.44 -4.65
CA GLY A 130 -6.62 -12.32 -4.98
C GLY A 130 -6.61 -11.93 -6.44
N LEU A 131 -7.60 -11.16 -6.81
CA LEU A 131 -7.68 -10.48 -8.10
C LEU A 131 -7.81 -8.98 -7.89
N ARG A 132 -6.97 -8.19 -8.57
CA ARG A 132 -7.15 -6.74 -8.58
C ARG A 132 -8.35 -6.37 -9.45
N VAL A 133 -9.23 -5.54 -8.89
CA VAL A 133 -10.42 -5.02 -9.57
C VAL A 133 -10.33 -3.52 -9.75
N ASN A 134 -10.95 -3.01 -10.82
CA ASN A 134 -10.96 -1.60 -11.15
C ASN A 134 -12.41 -1.08 -11.18
N PRO A 135 -12.80 -0.22 -10.23
CA PRO A 135 -14.15 0.35 -10.18
C PRO A 135 -14.37 1.45 -11.23
N GLU A 136 -13.35 1.79 -12.03
CA GLU A 136 -13.39 2.88 -13.03
C GLU A 136 -13.78 4.22 -12.40
N TYR A 137 -13.40 4.41 -11.15
CA TYR A 137 -13.58 5.63 -10.37
C TYR A 137 -12.38 5.89 -9.47
N SER A 138 -11.87 7.11 -9.52
CA SER A 138 -10.82 7.63 -8.65
C SER A 138 -10.85 9.16 -8.69
N GLU A 139 -10.60 9.79 -7.55
CA GLU A 139 -10.49 11.25 -7.42
C GLU A 139 -9.04 11.74 -7.37
N VAL A 140 -8.09 10.92 -7.85
CA VAL A 140 -6.69 11.33 -7.95
C VAL A 140 -6.57 12.45 -9.01
N GLY A 141 -6.17 13.64 -8.57
CA GLY A 141 -6.20 14.85 -9.39
C GLY A 141 -5.19 14.86 -10.55
N THR A 142 -4.11 14.08 -10.46
CA THR A 142 -3.11 13.96 -11.53
C THR A 142 -3.39 12.70 -12.34
N GLU A 143 -3.77 12.86 -13.59
CA GLU A 143 -4.16 11.75 -14.48
C GLU A 143 -3.09 10.64 -14.55
N LEU A 144 -1.82 11.03 -14.59
CA LEU A 144 -0.68 10.10 -14.59
C LEU A 144 -0.70 9.12 -13.41
N TYR A 145 -1.20 9.55 -12.27
CA TYR A 145 -1.29 8.75 -11.04
C TYR A 145 -2.67 8.14 -10.80
N ASN A 146 -3.63 8.41 -11.69
CA ASN A 146 -4.98 7.86 -11.58
C ASN A 146 -5.01 6.38 -12.00
N PRO A 147 -5.15 5.42 -11.07
CA PRO A 147 -5.12 4.00 -11.39
C PRO A 147 -6.39 3.52 -12.09
N CYS A 148 -7.43 4.34 -12.14
CA CYS A 148 -8.73 4.03 -12.72
C CYS A 148 -9.04 4.82 -13.99
N ALA A 149 -8.06 5.54 -14.55
CA ALA A 149 -8.21 6.27 -15.80
C ALA A 149 -8.61 5.32 -16.96
N PRO A 150 -9.34 5.83 -17.98
CA PRO A 150 -9.63 5.03 -19.18
C PRO A 150 -8.35 4.46 -19.80
N GLY A 151 -8.36 3.15 -20.10
CA GLY A 151 -7.18 2.43 -20.61
C GLY A 151 -6.15 2.07 -19.54
N SER A 152 -6.45 2.24 -18.27
CA SER A 152 -5.57 1.82 -17.18
C SER A 152 -5.22 0.33 -17.28
N ARG A 153 -3.92 0.03 -17.05
CA ARG A 153 -3.44 -1.36 -16.98
C ARG A 153 -3.78 -2.07 -15.65
N PHE A 154 -4.40 -1.37 -14.68
CA PHE A 154 -4.57 -1.85 -13.32
C PHE A 154 -5.94 -2.47 -13.10
N GLY A 155 -5.96 -3.79 -12.92
CA GLY A 155 -7.12 -4.54 -12.47
C GLY A 155 -8.18 -4.81 -13.54
N VAL A 156 -9.14 -5.64 -13.17
CA VAL A 156 -10.23 -6.12 -14.02
C VAL A 156 -11.48 -5.31 -13.73
N THR A 157 -12.13 -4.80 -14.78
CA THR A 157 -13.45 -4.13 -14.65
C THR A 157 -14.56 -5.17 -14.46
N SER A 158 -15.66 -4.78 -13.83
CA SER A 158 -16.78 -5.69 -13.50
C SER A 158 -17.38 -6.41 -14.71
N ILE A 159 -17.41 -5.74 -15.87
CA ILE A 159 -17.94 -6.32 -17.13
C ILE A 159 -17.09 -7.47 -17.68
N LYS A 160 -15.84 -7.59 -17.25
CA LYS A 160 -14.90 -8.65 -17.70
C LYS A 160 -14.84 -9.82 -16.71
N LEU A 161 -15.50 -9.72 -15.56
CA LEU A 161 -15.54 -10.81 -14.59
C LEU A 161 -16.61 -11.85 -14.97
N PRO A 162 -16.35 -13.14 -14.78
CA PRO A 162 -17.37 -14.18 -14.92
C PRO A 162 -18.41 -14.06 -13.79
N ASP A 163 -19.62 -14.59 -14.00
CA ASP A 163 -20.68 -14.58 -12.98
C ASP A 163 -20.27 -15.32 -11.71
N VAL A 164 -19.49 -16.39 -11.84
CA VAL A 164 -18.90 -17.14 -10.75
C VAL A 164 -17.39 -17.09 -10.91
N LEU A 165 -16.70 -16.60 -9.87
CA LEU A 165 -15.24 -16.56 -9.87
C LEU A 165 -14.65 -17.98 -9.79
N PRO A 166 -13.45 -18.21 -10.38
CA PRO A 166 -12.67 -19.39 -10.07
C PRO A 166 -12.51 -19.59 -8.57
N SER A 167 -12.73 -20.80 -8.08
CA SER A 167 -12.75 -21.11 -6.63
C SER A 167 -11.45 -20.79 -5.87
N ALA A 168 -10.34 -20.69 -6.59
CA ALA A 168 -9.06 -20.30 -6.01
C ALA A 168 -8.95 -18.80 -5.73
N ILE A 169 -9.84 -17.95 -6.27
CA ILE A 169 -9.85 -16.51 -5.97
C ILE A 169 -10.62 -16.28 -4.67
N GLU A 170 -9.89 -15.88 -3.63
CA GLU A 170 -10.42 -15.70 -2.29
C GLU A 170 -10.62 -14.23 -1.91
N GLY A 171 -10.10 -13.29 -2.70
CA GLY A 171 -10.23 -11.88 -2.36
C GLY A 171 -10.12 -10.93 -3.54
N PHE A 172 -10.59 -9.69 -3.30
CA PHE A 172 -10.39 -8.58 -4.22
C PHE A 172 -9.42 -7.55 -3.65
N HIS A 173 -8.59 -7.00 -4.53
CA HIS A 173 -7.75 -5.85 -4.25
C HIS A 173 -8.18 -4.67 -5.12
N CYS A 174 -8.51 -3.55 -4.50
CA CYS A 174 -9.00 -2.34 -5.16
C CYS A 174 -8.21 -1.12 -4.67
N HIS A 175 -7.20 -0.71 -5.42
CA HIS A 175 -6.37 0.44 -5.05
C HIS A 175 -6.67 1.62 -5.97
N CYS A 176 -7.37 2.63 -5.45
CA CYS A 176 -7.91 3.77 -6.18
C CYS A 176 -7.47 5.13 -5.63
N HIS A 177 -6.66 5.16 -4.58
CA HIS A 177 -6.31 6.38 -3.84
C HIS A 177 -4.83 6.72 -3.92
N CYS A 178 -4.53 8.03 -3.85
CA CYS A 178 -3.20 8.56 -3.61
C CYS A 178 -3.36 9.79 -2.72
N GLU A 179 -2.85 9.74 -1.48
CA GLU A 179 -2.92 10.81 -0.46
C GLU A 179 -4.31 11.41 -0.24
N SER A 180 -5.33 10.57 -0.31
CA SER A 180 -6.75 10.94 -0.23
C SER A 180 -7.26 11.05 1.22
N GLY A 181 -8.34 11.82 1.40
CA GLY A 181 -9.11 11.89 2.65
C GLY A 181 -10.07 10.72 2.83
N ALA A 182 -10.67 10.61 4.02
CA ALA A 182 -11.67 9.58 4.32
C ALA A 182 -12.96 9.75 3.50
N ASP A 183 -13.35 10.99 3.21
CA ASP A 183 -14.50 11.34 2.37
C ASP A 183 -14.36 10.83 0.93
N VAL A 184 -13.14 10.87 0.38
CA VAL A 184 -12.84 10.29 -0.95
C VAL A 184 -12.98 8.78 -0.90
N PHE A 185 -12.54 8.14 0.19
CA PHE A 185 -12.73 6.70 0.36
C PHE A 185 -14.20 6.32 0.44
N GLU A 186 -15.03 7.09 1.16
CA GLU A 186 -16.46 6.85 1.25
C GLU A 186 -17.11 6.83 -0.14
N ARG A 187 -16.84 7.85 -0.97
CA ARG A 187 -17.38 7.92 -2.33
C ARG A 187 -16.87 6.79 -3.22
N THR A 188 -15.60 6.45 -3.12
CA THR A 188 -15.01 5.33 -3.89
C THR A 188 -15.65 3.99 -3.48
N LEU A 189 -15.94 3.81 -2.18
CA LEU A 189 -16.54 2.60 -1.68
C LEU A 189 -17.94 2.35 -2.28
N VAL A 190 -18.73 3.41 -2.50
CA VAL A 190 -20.02 3.31 -3.20
C VAL A 190 -19.83 2.68 -4.58
N HIS A 191 -18.89 3.16 -5.38
CA HIS A 191 -18.61 2.62 -6.72
C HIS A 191 -18.07 1.18 -6.68
N ILE A 192 -17.29 0.84 -5.65
CA ILE A 192 -16.82 -0.54 -5.46
C ILE A 192 -17.99 -1.47 -5.16
N GLU A 193 -18.89 -1.09 -4.23
CA GLU A 193 -20.05 -1.89 -3.87
C GLU A 193 -21.03 -2.03 -5.04
N GLU A 194 -21.34 -0.95 -5.77
CA GLU A 194 -22.22 -0.98 -6.95
C GLU A 194 -21.71 -1.95 -8.03
N LYS A 195 -20.41 -1.98 -8.28
CA LYS A 195 -19.82 -2.76 -9.38
C LYS A 195 -19.46 -4.19 -8.99
N PHE A 196 -19.11 -4.44 -7.72
CA PHE A 196 -18.46 -5.70 -7.33
C PHE A 196 -19.17 -6.47 -6.21
N SER A 197 -20.17 -5.91 -5.51
CA SER A 197 -20.79 -6.57 -4.35
C SER A 197 -21.42 -7.92 -4.66
N ARG A 198 -21.83 -8.19 -5.88
CA ARG A 198 -22.39 -9.48 -6.29
C ARG A 198 -21.43 -10.65 -6.10
N TRP A 199 -20.10 -10.40 -6.11
CA TRP A 199 -19.08 -11.43 -5.88
C TRP A 199 -18.61 -11.52 -4.43
N PHE A 200 -18.94 -10.53 -3.58
CA PHE A 200 -18.50 -10.53 -2.18
C PHE A 200 -18.87 -11.80 -1.41
N PRO A 201 -20.03 -12.45 -1.63
CA PRO A 201 -20.35 -13.72 -0.97
C PRO A 201 -19.35 -14.87 -1.28
N GLN A 202 -18.58 -14.77 -2.36
CA GLN A 202 -17.59 -15.77 -2.76
C GLN A 202 -16.21 -15.50 -2.15
N LEU A 203 -15.99 -14.34 -1.53
CA LEU A 203 -14.70 -13.86 -1.07
C LEU A 203 -14.51 -14.05 0.43
N LYS A 204 -13.27 -14.11 0.87
CA LYS A 204 -12.86 -14.12 2.28
C LYS A 204 -12.34 -12.74 2.73
N TRP A 205 -11.81 -11.96 1.81
CA TRP A 205 -11.22 -10.66 2.12
C TRP A 205 -11.39 -9.65 0.99
N ILE A 206 -11.31 -8.36 1.37
CA ILE A 206 -11.19 -7.25 0.46
C ILE A 206 -10.08 -6.32 0.92
N ASN A 207 -9.21 -5.94 0.00
CA ASN A 207 -8.11 -5.03 0.23
C ASN A 207 -8.37 -3.73 -0.56
N PHE A 208 -8.56 -2.63 0.15
CA PHE A 208 -8.82 -1.33 -0.46
C PHE A 208 -7.55 -0.56 -0.82
N GLY A 209 -6.39 -1.20 -0.68
CA GLY A 209 -5.11 -0.62 -1.05
C GLY A 209 -4.63 0.49 -0.13
N GLY A 210 -3.74 1.30 -0.67
CA GLY A 210 -3.13 2.44 0.03
C GLY A 210 -3.73 3.79 -0.34
N GLY A 211 -2.97 4.85 -0.05
CA GLY A 211 -3.36 6.23 -0.33
C GLY A 211 -4.13 6.91 0.81
N HIS A 212 -4.37 6.21 1.92
CA HIS A 212 -5.00 6.75 3.14
C HIS A 212 -3.94 7.43 4.00
N LEU A 213 -3.81 8.76 3.89
CA LEU A 213 -2.79 9.52 4.64
C LEU A 213 -3.31 9.93 6.02
N MET A 214 -3.72 8.94 6.82
CA MET A 214 -4.41 9.13 8.10
C MET A 214 -3.58 9.82 9.19
N THR A 215 -2.27 9.89 9.03
CA THR A 215 -1.36 10.59 9.95
C THR A 215 -1.14 12.06 9.59
N ARG A 216 -1.67 12.52 8.45
CA ARG A 216 -1.62 13.92 8.05
C ARG A 216 -2.57 14.75 8.93
N LYS A 217 -2.10 15.92 9.38
CA LYS A 217 -2.94 16.85 10.12
C LYS A 217 -4.21 17.21 9.35
N GLY A 218 -5.36 17.12 10.00
CA GLY A 218 -6.67 17.42 9.41
C GLY A 218 -7.32 16.23 8.69
N TYR A 219 -6.71 15.05 8.68
CA TYR A 219 -7.39 13.85 8.20
C TYR A 219 -8.48 13.40 9.19
N ASP A 220 -9.68 13.11 8.70
CA ASP A 220 -10.78 12.64 9.56
C ASP A 220 -10.67 11.13 9.84
N VAL A 221 -9.93 10.83 10.88
CA VAL A 221 -9.68 9.45 11.35
C VAL A 221 -10.96 8.77 11.82
N LEU A 222 -11.84 9.51 12.51
CA LEU A 222 -13.10 8.94 13.01
C LEU A 222 -14.03 8.57 11.86
N HIS A 223 -14.09 9.40 10.84
CA HIS A 223 -14.86 9.11 9.63
C HIS A 223 -14.36 7.84 8.93
N LEU A 224 -13.03 7.68 8.75
CA LEU A 224 -12.45 6.46 8.20
C LEU A 224 -12.86 5.21 8.99
N ILE A 225 -12.76 5.27 10.32
CA ILE A 225 -13.16 4.17 11.20
C ILE A 225 -14.64 3.82 11.00
N ASN A 226 -15.52 4.83 10.92
CA ASN A 226 -16.96 4.63 10.76
C ASN A 226 -17.32 4.04 9.40
N ILE A 227 -16.67 4.48 8.32
CA ILE A 227 -16.83 3.90 6.97
C ILE A 227 -16.51 2.41 6.99
N ILE A 228 -15.36 2.04 7.56
CA ILE A 228 -14.91 0.64 7.61
C ILE A 228 -15.86 -0.20 8.49
N LYS A 229 -16.26 0.31 9.66
CA LYS A 229 -17.26 -0.35 10.52
C LYS A 229 -18.58 -0.59 9.78
N GLY A 230 -19.07 0.42 9.07
CA GLY A 230 -20.29 0.33 8.26
C GLY A 230 -20.18 -0.74 7.16
N PHE A 231 -19.05 -0.79 6.45
CA PHE A 231 -18.78 -1.83 5.45
C PHE A 231 -18.76 -3.22 6.09
N ARG A 232 -18.05 -3.41 7.20
CA ARG A 232 -17.98 -4.70 7.90
C ARG A 232 -19.32 -5.16 8.49
N MET A 233 -20.22 -4.24 8.87
CA MET A 233 -21.57 -4.60 9.26
C MET A 233 -22.40 -5.15 8.09
N ARG A 234 -22.21 -4.61 6.87
CA ARG A 234 -22.87 -5.12 5.66
C ARG A 234 -22.29 -6.45 5.18
N TYR A 235 -20.99 -6.64 5.35
CA TYR A 235 -20.24 -7.82 4.87
C TYR A 235 -19.40 -8.43 6.00
N PRO A 236 -20.01 -9.01 7.05
CA PRO A 236 -19.29 -9.43 8.27
C PRO A 236 -18.32 -10.61 8.05
N HIS A 237 -18.45 -11.34 6.96
CA HIS A 237 -17.55 -12.45 6.59
C HIS A 237 -16.26 -11.96 5.89
N LEU A 238 -16.23 -10.72 5.40
CA LEU A 238 -15.06 -10.19 4.71
C LEU A 238 -14.05 -9.59 5.69
N LYS A 239 -12.82 -10.06 5.61
CA LYS A 239 -11.68 -9.37 6.22
C LYS A 239 -11.36 -8.11 5.39
N VAL A 240 -11.28 -6.97 6.04
CA VAL A 240 -10.91 -5.70 5.40
C VAL A 240 -9.43 -5.43 5.60
N ILE A 241 -8.72 -5.07 4.53
CA ILE A 241 -7.28 -4.78 4.54
C ILE A 241 -7.04 -3.39 3.93
N LEU A 242 -6.13 -2.62 4.54
CA LEU A 242 -5.61 -1.35 4.00
C LEU A 242 -4.08 -1.43 3.91
N GLU A 243 -3.51 -0.78 2.87
CA GLU A 243 -2.07 -0.77 2.57
C GLU A 243 -1.48 0.65 2.54
N PRO A 244 -1.65 1.48 3.58
CA PRO A 244 -0.99 2.77 3.60
C PRO A 244 0.53 2.58 3.58
N GLY A 245 1.22 3.51 2.96
CA GLY A 245 2.69 3.55 2.97
C GLY A 245 3.16 4.88 3.55
N SER A 246 2.91 5.98 2.84
CA SER A 246 3.32 7.34 3.26
C SER A 246 2.83 7.72 4.67
N ALA A 247 1.68 7.20 5.09
CA ALA A 247 1.14 7.47 6.42
C ALA A 247 2.07 7.03 7.56
N PHE A 248 2.82 5.95 7.37
CA PHE A 248 3.79 5.48 8.37
C PHE A 248 4.97 6.43 8.52
N GLY A 249 5.55 6.86 7.39
CA GLY A 249 6.71 7.75 7.37
C GLY A 249 6.38 9.25 7.42
N TRP A 250 5.10 9.63 7.51
CA TRP A 250 4.70 11.03 7.42
C TRP A 250 5.30 11.88 8.54
N GLN A 251 6.12 12.90 8.16
CA GLN A 251 6.78 13.81 9.09
C GLN A 251 7.58 13.11 10.21
N THR A 252 8.29 12.04 9.86
CA THR A 252 9.13 11.29 10.81
C THR A 252 10.59 11.71 10.78
N GLY A 253 10.94 12.69 9.96
CA GLY A 253 12.29 13.26 9.95
C GLY A 253 12.64 13.93 8.61
N PRO A 254 13.76 14.66 8.55
CA PRO A 254 14.22 15.34 7.35
C PRO A 254 15.13 14.48 6.48
N LEU A 255 15.25 14.86 5.21
CA LEU A 255 16.39 14.52 4.37
C LEU A 255 17.43 15.62 4.50
N VAL A 256 18.63 15.27 4.91
CA VAL A 256 19.80 16.17 4.95
C VAL A 256 20.59 15.99 3.67
N SER A 257 20.87 17.10 2.98
CA SER A 257 21.70 17.13 1.78
C SER A 257 22.61 18.36 1.77
N GLN A 258 23.57 18.37 0.86
CA GLN A 258 24.53 19.48 0.70
C GLN A 258 24.22 20.25 -0.56
N VAL A 259 24.37 21.60 -0.51
CA VAL A 259 24.41 22.43 -1.70
C VAL A 259 25.80 22.27 -2.33
N VAL A 260 25.87 21.72 -3.52
CA VAL A 260 27.15 21.50 -4.23
C VAL A 260 27.48 22.63 -5.20
N ASP A 261 26.46 23.37 -5.67
CA ASP A 261 26.64 24.54 -6.54
C ASP A 261 25.42 25.48 -6.46
N VAL A 262 25.61 26.71 -6.87
CA VAL A 262 24.53 27.71 -7.04
C VAL A 262 24.69 28.37 -8.39
N VAL A 263 23.73 28.17 -9.26
CA VAL A 263 23.65 28.86 -10.56
C VAL A 263 22.69 30.04 -10.50
N GLU A 264 23.00 31.10 -11.26
CA GLU A 264 22.14 32.27 -11.34
C GLU A 264 21.81 32.57 -12.80
N ASP A 265 20.52 32.70 -13.11
CA ASP A 265 20.03 33.16 -14.41
C ASP A 265 18.86 34.14 -14.20
N ARG A 266 18.93 35.30 -14.86
CA ARG A 266 17.89 36.34 -14.82
C ARG A 266 17.43 36.74 -13.41
N GLY A 267 18.37 36.77 -12.47
CA GLY A 267 18.12 37.14 -11.06
C GLY A 267 17.50 36.00 -10.21
N ILE A 268 17.34 34.80 -10.77
CA ILE A 268 16.90 33.61 -10.03
C ILE A 268 18.14 32.79 -9.67
N ARG A 269 18.30 32.53 -8.36
CA ARG A 269 19.36 31.70 -7.83
C ARG A 269 18.81 30.30 -7.55
N THR A 270 19.40 29.29 -8.18
CA THR A 270 19.03 27.87 -8.03
C THR A 270 20.16 27.11 -7.35
N ALA A 271 19.87 26.50 -6.20
CA ALA A 271 20.78 25.62 -5.51
C ALA A 271 20.74 24.22 -6.13
N ILE A 272 21.90 23.67 -6.46
CA ILE A 272 22.07 22.29 -6.91
C ILE A 272 22.47 21.46 -5.68
N LEU A 273 21.71 20.39 -5.42
CA LEU A 273 21.92 19.51 -4.29
C LEU A 273 22.61 18.21 -4.72
N ASP A 274 23.25 17.53 -3.77
CA ASP A 274 23.87 16.21 -3.95
C ASP A 274 22.85 15.05 -3.87
N VAL A 275 21.57 15.34 -4.04
CA VAL A 275 20.46 14.38 -3.97
C VAL A 275 19.53 14.55 -5.15
N SER A 276 18.97 13.45 -5.65
CA SER A 276 17.91 13.41 -6.66
C SER A 276 16.72 12.62 -6.12
N PHE A 277 15.52 12.91 -6.63
CA PHE A 277 14.28 12.18 -6.34
C PHE A 277 13.91 11.17 -7.42
N THR A 278 14.80 10.94 -8.40
CA THR A 278 14.60 9.98 -9.50
C THR A 278 15.62 8.85 -9.45
#